data_2d5e217791c6bff70e615b3e6993f723
#
_entry.id   2d5e217791c6bff70e615b3e6993f723
#
_cell.length_a   1.000
_cell.length_b   1.000
_cell.length_c   1.000
_cell.angle_alpha   90.00
_cell.angle_beta   90.00
_cell.angle_gamma   90.00
#
_symmetry.space_group_name_H-M   'P 1'
#
loop_
_entity.id
_entity.type
_entity.pdbx_description
1 polymer ?
#
loop_
_entity_poly.entity_id
_entity_poly.type
_entity_poly.pdbx_seq_one_letter_code
_entity_poly.pdbx_strand_id
1 'polypeptide(L)'
;MKLCIIGHPVSHSLSPAIYGRFFERMGIDATYEAVDILPDEFAEEITSVAEHFDGFNVTIPFKEKIIAHVVSQVEPPLSAINCVFERRGYNTDWVGFGKPLLERSIEEPVMIIGAGGAARAVIFFLRKAGVKRIELLNRTLSRAEKIKEEFEILGRFEISVFPFESIREVASRSMSIVNASSLGMNGEETG
;
A
#
# COMPACT_ATOMS: atom_id res chain seq x y z
N MET A 1 22.62 12.34 -3.72
CA MET A 1 21.16 12.17 -3.89
C MET A 1 20.52 12.12 -2.52
N LYS A 2 19.44 12.87 -2.29
CA LYS A 2 18.70 12.91 -1.02
C LYS A 2 17.37 12.24 -1.16
N LEU A 3 17.09 11.23 -0.36
CA LEU A 3 15.84 10.45 -0.39
C LEU A 3 15.23 10.40 1.01
N CYS A 4 13.92 10.18 1.09
CA CYS A 4 13.24 9.98 2.36
C CYS A 4 12.05 9.02 2.27
N ILE A 5 11.49 8.70 3.43
CA ILE A 5 10.14 8.14 3.56
C ILE A 5 9.27 9.13 4.34
N ILE A 6 8.07 9.40 3.84
CA ILE A 6 7.07 10.22 4.52
C ILE A 6 5.92 9.37 5.04
N GLY A 7 5.42 9.68 6.22
CA GLY A 7 4.30 8.98 6.86
C GLY A 7 3.97 9.56 8.22
N HIS A 8 3.02 8.94 8.96
CA HIS A 8 2.74 9.30 10.35
C HIS A 8 2.08 8.13 11.12
N PRO A 9 2.64 7.73 12.28
CA PRO A 9 4.01 7.97 12.69
C PRO A 9 5.00 7.15 11.84
N VAL A 10 6.15 7.71 11.50
CA VAL A 10 7.14 7.04 10.62
C VAL A 10 8.51 6.83 11.27
N SER A 11 8.70 7.31 12.49
CA SER A 11 9.98 7.22 13.22
C SER A 11 10.50 5.79 13.43
N HIS A 12 9.60 4.80 13.45
CA HIS A 12 9.93 3.37 13.60
C HIS A 12 10.25 2.67 12.28
N SER A 13 10.25 3.40 11.16
CA SER A 13 10.53 2.82 9.84
C SER A 13 11.94 2.26 9.76
N LEU A 14 12.07 1.04 9.25
CA LEU A 14 13.36 0.42 8.96
C LEU A 14 13.98 0.90 7.65
N SER A 15 13.25 1.65 6.83
CA SER A 15 13.70 2.10 5.52
C SER A 15 15.02 2.86 5.57
N PRO A 16 15.26 3.83 6.48
CA PRO A 16 16.54 4.51 6.57
C PRO A 16 17.72 3.57 6.80
N ALA A 17 17.57 2.59 7.69
CA ALA A 17 18.61 1.62 7.98
C ALA A 17 18.87 0.68 6.79
N ILE A 18 17.82 0.24 6.09
CA ILE A 18 17.91 -0.63 4.93
C ILE A 18 18.61 0.09 3.77
N TYR A 19 18.14 1.30 3.42
CA TYR A 19 18.70 2.05 2.32
C TYR A 19 20.12 2.56 2.62
N GLY A 20 20.42 2.97 3.84
CA GLY A 20 21.76 3.35 4.23
C GLY A 20 22.78 2.22 4.00
N ARG A 21 22.47 1.01 4.45
CA ARG A 21 23.31 -0.18 4.19
C ARG A 21 23.39 -0.54 2.70
N PHE A 22 22.30 -0.36 1.97
CA PHE A 22 22.28 -0.60 0.53
C PHE A 22 23.20 0.38 -0.21
N PHE A 23 23.12 1.67 0.10
CA PHE A 23 23.96 2.70 -0.52
C PHE A 23 25.44 2.48 -0.22
N GLU A 24 25.77 2.20 1.04
CA GLU A 24 27.13 1.85 1.44
C GLU A 24 27.68 0.66 0.63
N ARG A 25 26.92 -0.44 0.57
CA ARG A 25 27.32 -1.65 -0.12
C ARG A 25 27.47 -1.48 -1.64
N MET A 26 26.68 -0.60 -2.22
CA MET A 26 26.66 -0.33 -3.66
C MET A 26 27.56 0.82 -4.06
N GLY A 27 28.20 1.52 -3.10
CA GLY A 27 29.03 2.71 -3.37
C GLY A 27 28.21 3.88 -3.91
N ILE A 28 26.94 4.01 -3.53
CA ILE A 28 26.03 5.08 -3.97
C ILE A 28 26.15 6.24 -2.99
N ASP A 29 26.52 7.44 -3.49
CA ASP A 29 26.49 8.67 -2.71
C ASP A 29 25.07 9.20 -2.58
N ALA A 30 24.36 8.73 -1.54
CA ALA A 30 23.00 9.11 -1.23
C ALA A 30 22.72 9.04 0.27
N THR A 31 21.73 9.82 0.71
CA THR A 31 21.16 9.80 2.05
C THR A 31 19.70 9.36 2.01
N TYR A 32 19.23 8.76 3.09
CA TYR A 32 17.84 8.37 3.24
C TYR A 32 17.39 8.61 4.68
N GLU A 33 16.32 9.35 4.85
CA GLU A 33 15.79 9.71 6.17
C GLU A 33 14.29 9.49 6.30
N ALA A 34 13.78 9.51 7.54
CA ALA A 34 12.35 9.45 7.82
C ALA A 34 11.85 10.86 8.15
N VAL A 35 10.82 11.30 7.43
CA VAL A 35 10.16 12.59 7.63
C VAL A 35 8.75 12.33 8.14
N ASP A 36 8.52 12.62 9.42
CA ASP A 36 7.22 12.47 10.06
C ASP A 36 6.39 13.73 9.79
N ILE A 37 5.22 13.57 9.19
CA ILE A 37 4.33 14.65 8.82
C ILE A 37 2.97 14.41 9.48
N LEU A 38 2.48 15.37 10.24
CA LEU A 38 1.13 15.27 10.79
C LEU A 38 0.07 15.28 9.67
N PRO A 39 -1.01 14.50 9.80
CA PRO A 39 -2.02 14.40 8.73
C PRO A 39 -2.66 15.72 8.31
N ASP A 40 -2.75 16.68 9.23
CA ASP A 40 -3.33 18.00 8.98
C ASP A 40 -2.33 18.96 8.32
N GLU A 41 -1.02 18.71 8.46
CA GLU A 41 0.06 19.51 7.89
C GLU A 41 0.50 19.01 6.50
N PHE A 42 0.01 17.85 6.07
CA PHE A 42 0.46 17.17 4.86
C PHE A 42 0.43 18.05 3.59
N ALA A 43 -0.64 18.85 3.40
CA ALA A 43 -0.81 19.67 2.20
C ALA A 43 0.22 20.81 2.11
N GLU A 44 0.67 21.31 3.25
CA GLU A 44 1.67 22.38 3.34
C GLU A 44 3.10 21.80 3.21
N GLU A 45 3.39 20.71 3.92
CA GLU A 45 4.70 20.10 4.01
C GLU A 45 5.12 19.36 2.74
N ILE A 46 4.20 18.79 1.98
CA ILE A 46 4.52 17.95 0.82
C ILE A 46 5.25 18.72 -0.29
N THR A 47 4.99 20.00 -0.43
CA THR A 47 5.69 20.86 -1.40
C THR A 47 7.16 21.02 -1.00
N SER A 48 7.42 21.30 0.27
CA SER A 48 8.77 21.40 0.83
C SER A 48 9.53 20.08 0.68
N VAL A 49 8.89 18.95 0.96
CA VAL A 49 9.49 17.62 0.73
C VAL A 49 9.88 17.42 -0.73
N ALA A 50 8.99 17.75 -1.67
CA ALA A 50 9.24 17.58 -3.09
C ALA A 50 10.33 18.51 -3.66
N GLU A 51 10.64 19.61 -2.97
CA GLU A 51 11.73 20.54 -3.31
C GLU A 51 13.06 20.13 -2.67
N HIS A 52 13.03 19.49 -1.51
CA HIS A 52 14.22 19.17 -0.73
C HIS A 52 14.82 17.80 -1.08
N PHE A 53 14.00 16.85 -1.52
CA PHE A 53 14.38 15.48 -1.83
C PHE A 53 14.25 15.15 -3.31
N ASP A 54 15.23 14.43 -3.85
CA ASP A 54 15.23 13.95 -5.24
C ASP A 54 14.15 12.90 -5.48
N GLY A 55 13.74 12.19 -4.43
CA GLY A 55 12.66 11.22 -4.45
C GLY A 55 12.29 10.74 -3.06
N PHE A 56 11.11 10.17 -2.89
CA PHE A 56 10.65 9.72 -1.59
C PHE A 56 9.68 8.55 -1.65
N ASN A 57 9.71 7.74 -0.61
CA ASN A 57 8.67 6.75 -0.38
C ASN A 57 7.52 7.37 0.43
N VAL A 58 6.33 6.83 0.21
CA VAL A 58 5.10 7.26 0.87
C VAL A 58 4.48 6.08 1.60
N THR A 59 4.22 6.24 2.90
CA THR A 59 3.52 5.23 3.70
C THR A 59 2.24 5.78 4.32
N ILE A 60 1.66 5.07 5.26
CA ILE A 60 0.44 5.44 5.95
C ILE A 60 0.62 6.82 6.63
N PRO A 61 -0.37 7.73 6.55
CA PRO A 61 -1.68 7.60 5.91
C PRO A 61 -1.76 8.24 4.51
N PHE A 62 -0.63 8.51 3.85
CA PHE A 62 -0.55 9.45 2.72
C PHE A 62 -0.58 8.82 1.32
N LYS A 63 -0.55 7.48 1.19
CA LYS A 63 -0.50 6.81 -0.13
C LYS A 63 -1.62 7.21 -1.10
N GLU A 64 -2.80 7.55 -0.58
CA GLU A 64 -3.93 8.04 -1.39
C GLU A 64 -3.86 9.55 -1.58
N LYS A 65 -3.50 10.31 -0.53
CA LYS A 65 -3.45 11.77 -0.55
C LYS A 65 -2.40 12.32 -1.52
N ILE A 66 -1.25 11.64 -1.64
CA ILE A 66 -0.12 12.09 -2.48
C ILE A 66 -0.46 12.18 -3.97
N ILE A 67 -1.49 11.47 -4.44
CA ILE A 67 -1.91 11.45 -5.85
C ILE A 67 -2.16 12.86 -6.39
N ALA A 68 -2.76 13.74 -5.59
CA ALA A 68 -3.02 15.13 -5.97
C ALA A 68 -1.75 15.99 -6.13
N HIS A 69 -0.59 15.51 -5.67
CA HIS A 69 0.67 16.26 -5.63
C HIS A 69 1.73 15.72 -6.61
N VAL A 70 1.41 14.71 -7.42
CA VAL A 70 2.27 14.20 -8.48
C VAL A 70 1.79 14.67 -9.85
N VAL A 71 2.73 14.85 -10.79
CA VAL A 71 2.41 15.30 -12.16
C VAL A 71 1.74 14.19 -12.95
N SER A 72 2.16 12.95 -12.73
CA SER A 72 1.62 11.78 -13.40
C SER A 72 1.81 10.54 -12.53
N GLN A 73 0.95 9.57 -12.72
CA GLN A 73 1.12 8.24 -12.16
C GLN A 73 1.69 7.32 -13.23
N VAL A 74 2.78 6.63 -12.89
CA VAL A 74 3.34 5.57 -13.72
C VAL A 74 2.69 4.25 -13.28
N GLU A 75 2.47 3.35 -14.22
CA GLU A 75 1.80 2.07 -13.97
C GLU A 75 2.14 1.40 -12.63
N PRO A 76 1.17 0.76 -12.00
CA PRO A 76 -0.25 0.69 -12.36
C PRO A 76 -1.02 1.94 -11.89
N PRO A 77 -2.10 2.30 -12.56
CA PRO A 77 -2.94 3.44 -12.18
C PRO A 77 -3.79 3.09 -10.95
N LEU A 78 -3.13 2.85 -9.83
CA LEU A 78 -3.78 2.57 -8.55
C LEU A 78 -4.05 3.87 -7.82
N SER A 79 -5.19 3.94 -7.12
CA SER A 79 -5.51 5.06 -6.22
C SER A 79 -4.65 5.05 -4.95
N ALA A 80 -3.39 4.64 -5.07
CA ALA A 80 -2.38 4.65 -4.00
C ALA A 80 -0.98 4.67 -4.59
N ILE A 81 -0.12 5.56 -4.09
CA ILE A 81 1.28 5.72 -4.48
C ILE A 81 2.16 5.46 -3.26
N ASN A 82 3.23 4.69 -3.41
CA ASN A 82 4.20 4.44 -2.35
C ASN A 82 5.61 4.91 -2.67
N CYS A 83 5.82 5.46 -3.87
CA CYS A 83 7.11 6.01 -4.29
C CYS A 83 6.89 7.19 -5.24
N VAL A 84 7.63 8.26 -5.02
CA VAL A 84 7.65 9.44 -5.90
C VAL A 84 9.09 9.71 -6.32
N PHE A 85 9.30 9.87 -7.62
CA PHE A 85 10.58 10.27 -8.18
C PHE A 85 10.33 11.19 -9.39
N GLU A 86 11.06 12.30 -9.49
CA GLU A 86 10.84 13.33 -10.51
C GLU A 86 9.36 13.75 -10.64
N ARG A 87 8.67 13.89 -9.51
CA ARG A 87 7.24 14.21 -9.41
C ARG A 87 6.30 13.20 -10.08
N ARG A 88 6.79 12.02 -10.42
CA ARG A 88 5.99 10.90 -10.90
C ARG A 88 5.70 9.93 -9.78
N GLY A 89 4.47 9.48 -9.70
CA GLY A 89 4.01 8.53 -8.69
C GLY A 89 4.08 7.09 -9.17
N TYR A 90 4.59 6.21 -8.33
CA TYR A 90 4.71 4.78 -8.58
C TYR A 90 4.05 3.99 -7.46
N ASN A 91 3.55 2.81 -7.78
CA ASN A 91 3.18 1.82 -6.78
C ASN A 91 4.01 0.56 -6.99
N THR A 92 4.94 0.29 -6.08
CA THR A 92 5.79 -0.90 -6.09
C THR A 92 5.34 -1.97 -5.10
N ASP A 93 4.34 -1.69 -4.27
CA ASP A 93 3.84 -2.62 -3.26
C ASP A 93 3.29 -3.90 -3.90
N TRP A 94 2.58 -3.78 -5.05
CA TRP A 94 2.03 -4.95 -5.75
C TRP A 94 3.12 -5.90 -6.26
N VAL A 95 4.27 -5.35 -6.69
CA VAL A 95 5.43 -6.16 -7.11
C VAL A 95 6.05 -6.85 -5.89
N GLY A 96 6.25 -6.08 -4.81
CA GLY A 96 6.82 -6.60 -3.56
C GLY A 96 5.96 -7.70 -2.96
N PHE A 97 4.65 -7.53 -2.92
CA PHE A 97 3.70 -8.54 -2.47
C PHE A 97 3.68 -9.76 -3.39
N GLY A 98 3.68 -9.53 -4.69
CA GLY A 98 3.49 -10.60 -5.67
C GLY A 98 4.71 -11.45 -5.93
N LYS A 99 5.91 -10.89 -5.84
CA LYS A 99 7.16 -11.58 -6.19
C LYS A 99 7.35 -12.93 -5.48
N PRO A 100 7.08 -13.08 -4.16
CA PRO A 100 7.17 -14.38 -3.49
C PRO A 100 6.08 -15.38 -3.89
N LEU A 101 5.02 -14.92 -4.57
CA LEU A 101 3.84 -15.70 -4.93
C LEU A 101 3.84 -16.14 -6.40
N LEU A 102 4.80 -15.69 -7.22
CA LEU A 102 4.81 -15.96 -8.67
C LEU A 102 4.85 -17.46 -9.01
N GLU A 103 5.43 -18.28 -8.15
CA GLU A 103 5.55 -19.74 -8.34
C GLU A 103 4.54 -20.53 -7.49
N ARG A 104 3.56 -19.85 -6.89
CA ARG A 104 2.55 -20.46 -6.03
C ARG A 104 1.17 -20.35 -6.63
N SER A 105 0.36 -21.39 -6.47
CA SER A 105 -1.08 -21.30 -6.73
C SER A 105 -1.74 -20.50 -5.59
N ILE A 106 -2.58 -19.55 -5.96
CA ILE A 106 -3.41 -18.81 -5.00
C ILE A 106 -4.80 -19.41 -5.06
N GLU A 107 -5.21 -19.98 -3.95
CA GLU A 107 -6.53 -20.64 -3.85
C GLU A 107 -7.60 -19.63 -3.50
N GLU A 108 -8.78 -19.77 -4.13
CA GLU A 108 -9.92 -18.88 -4.02
C GLU A 108 -11.08 -19.49 -3.20
N PRO A 109 -11.90 -18.69 -2.51
CA PRO A 109 -11.88 -17.23 -2.42
C PRO A 109 -10.69 -16.69 -1.60
N VAL A 110 -10.22 -15.49 -1.94
CA VAL A 110 -9.16 -14.80 -1.17
C VAL A 110 -9.81 -13.77 -0.26
N MET A 111 -9.66 -13.94 1.05
CA MET A 111 -10.06 -12.93 2.04
C MET A 111 -8.98 -11.86 2.19
N ILE A 112 -9.38 -10.60 2.12
CA ILE A 112 -8.49 -9.46 2.38
C ILE A 112 -9.04 -8.64 3.53
N ILE A 113 -8.23 -8.37 4.53
CA ILE A 113 -8.56 -7.54 5.67
C ILE A 113 -7.93 -6.17 5.50
N GLY A 114 -8.76 -5.12 5.46
CA GLY A 114 -8.33 -3.73 5.27
C GLY A 114 -8.64 -3.19 3.87
N ALA A 115 -8.94 -1.88 3.79
CA ALA A 115 -9.29 -1.16 2.57
C ALA A 115 -8.47 0.12 2.42
N GLY A 116 -7.15 -0.01 2.50
CA GLY A 116 -6.18 1.07 2.30
C GLY A 116 -5.33 0.89 1.05
N GLY A 117 -4.26 1.67 0.95
CA GLY A 117 -3.31 1.60 -0.17
C GLY A 117 -2.67 0.23 -0.37
N ALA A 118 -2.37 -0.49 0.73
CA ALA A 118 -1.84 -1.85 0.66
C ALA A 118 -2.85 -2.83 0.05
N ALA A 119 -4.13 -2.74 0.45
CA ALA A 119 -5.19 -3.58 -0.11
C ALA A 119 -5.32 -3.41 -1.63
N ARG A 120 -5.22 -2.18 -2.13
CA ARG A 120 -5.24 -1.89 -3.57
C ARG A 120 -4.10 -2.59 -4.32
N ALA A 121 -2.90 -2.54 -3.77
CA ALA A 121 -1.73 -3.20 -4.36
C ALA A 121 -1.90 -4.73 -4.39
N VAL A 122 -2.40 -5.31 -3.29
CA VAL A 122 -2.71 -6.75 -3.18
C VAL A 122 -3.77 -7.14 -4.22
N ILE A 123 -4.90 -6.43 -4.26
CA ILE A 123 -6.00 -6.71 -5.20
C ILE A 123 -5.52 -6.62 -6.65
N PHE A 124 -4.74 -5.60 -6.97
CA PHE A 124 -4.17 -5.44 -8.30
C PHE A 124 -3.30 -6.64 -8.70
N PHE A 125 -2.41 -7.09 -7.80
CA PHE A 125 -1.60 -8.27 -8.05
C PHE A 125 -2.45 -9.52 -8.22
N LEU A 126 -3.39 -9.78 -7.31
CA LEU A 126 -4.25 -10.97 -7.37
C LEU A 126 -5.04 -11.04 -8.68
N ARG A 127 -5.54 -9.89 -9.14
CA ARG A 127 -6.19 -9.79 -10.44
C ARG A 127 -5.24 -10.13 -11.59
N LYS A 128 -4.00 -9.63 -11.58
CA LYS A 128 -2.97 -10.00 -12.58
C LYS A 128 -2.61 -11.47 -12.52
N ALA A 129 -2.64 -12.08 -11.35
CA ALA A 129 -2.41 -13.50 -11.14
C ALA A 129 -3.59 -14.39 -11.57
N GLY A 130 -4.72 -13.79 -11.99
CA GLY A 130 -5.89 -14.52 -12.47
C GLY A 130 -6.91 -14.92 -11.42
N VAL A 131 -6.76 -14.46 -10.17
CA VAL A 131 -7.76 -14.60 -9.10
C VAL A 131 -9.05 -13.92 -9.52
N LYS A 132 -10.19 -14.56 -9.28
CA LYS A 132 -11.51 -14.10 -9.72
C LYS A 132 -12.42 -13.68 -8.58
N ARG A 133 -12.22 -14.22 -7.37
CA ARG A 133 -13.10 -14.00 -6.22
C ARG A 133 -12.32 -13.49 -5.02
N ILE A 134 -12.67 -12.27 -4.59
CA ILE A 134 -12.12 -11.64 -3.39
C ILE A 134 -13.26 -11.32 -2.41
N GLU A 135 -12.99 -11.57 -1.15
CA GLU A 135 -13.84 -11.20 -0.02
C GLU A 135 -13.08 -10.10 0.78
N LEU A 136 -13.53 -8.85 0.64
CA LEU A 136 -12.89 -7.69 1.22
C LEU A 136 -13.58 -7.26 2.51
N LEU A 137 -12.85 -7.32 3.62
CA LEU A 137 -13.34 -6.94 4.94
C LEU A 137 -12.74 -5.61 5.39
N ASN A 138 -13.58 -4.72 5.90
CA ASN A 138 -13.11 -3.48 6.50
C ASN A 138 -14.07 -2.94 7.57
N ARG A 139 -13.52 -2.26 8.59
CA ARG A 139 -14.34 -1.59 9.62
C ARG A 139 -15.25 -0.51 9.03
N THR A 140 -14.77 0.22 8.05
CA THR A 140 -15.52 1.26 7.34
C THR A 140 -15.92 0.71 5.98
N LEU A 141 -17.17 0.23 5.86
CA LEU A 141 -17.68 -0.40 4.63
C LEU A 141 -17.54 0.50 3.40
N SER A 142 -17.80 1.81 3.53
CA SER A 142 -17.69 2.75 2.40
C SER A 142 -16.30 2.80 1.77
N ARG A 143 -15.23 2.53 2.53
CA ARG A 143 -13.86 2.44 1.99
C ARG A 143 -13.67 1.17 1.16
N ALA A 144 -14.26 0.06 1.59
CA ALA A 144 -14.20 -1.20 0.87
C ALA A 144 -15.05 -1.15 -0.40
N GLU A 145 -16.25 -0.56 -0.34
CA GLU A 145 -17.10 -0.34 -1.52
C GLU A 145 -16.40 0.54 -2.56
N LYS A 146 -15.72 1.59 -2.14
CA LYS A 146 -14.92 2.42 -3.06
C LYS A 146 -13.85 1.61 -3.79
N ILE A 147 -13.15 0.71 -3.11
CA ILE A 147 -12.18 -0.19 -3.75
C ILE A 147 -12.88 -1.13 -4.74
N LYS A 148 -14.01 -1.70 -4.36
CA LYS A 148 -14.82 -2.54 -5.24
C LYS A 148 -15.17 -1.79 -6.53
N GLU A 149 -15.72 -0.58 -6.43
CA GLU A 149 -16.04 0.27 -7.59
C GLU A 149 -14.81 0.55 -8.48
N GLU A 150 -13.67 0.89 -7.86
CA GLU A 150 -12.40 1.14 -8.58
C GLU A 150 -11.96 -0.06 -9.44
N PHE A 151 -12.18 -1.29 -8.94
CA PHE A 151 -11.70 -2.50 -9.61
C PHE A 151 -12.75 -3.17 -10.50
N GLU A 152 -14.05 -3.03 -10.25
CA GLU A 152 -15.12 -3.57 -11.10
C GLU A 152 -15.10 -3.02 -12.52
N ILE A 153 -14.71 -1.75 -12.69
CA ILE A 153 -14.53 -1.10 -13.99
C ILE A 153 -13.52 -1.87 -14.87
N LEU A 154 -12.59 -2.58 -14.24
CA LEU A 154 -11.54 -3.33 -14.93
C LEU A 154 -11.99 -4.73 -15.40
N GLY A 155 -13.22 -5.16 -15.09
CA GLY A 155 -13.86 -6.39 -15.55
C GLY A 155 -13.22 -7.72 -15.11
N ARG A 156 -13.99 -8.81 -15.18
CA ARG A 156 -13.56 -10.22 -14.94
C ARG A 156 -13.15 -10.58 -13.51
N PHE A 157 -13.68 -9.88 -12.51
CA PHE A 157 -13.23 -9.99 -11.15
C PHE A 157 -14.37 -9.62 -10.21
N GLU A 158 -14.62 -10.43 -9.19
CA GLU A 158 -15.71 -10.24 -8.24
C GLU A 158 -15.11 -9.85 -6.87
N ILE A 159 -15.54 -8.71 -6.34
CA ILE A 159 -15.24 -8.29 -4.97
C ILE A 159 -16.53 -8.25 -4.18
N SER A 160 -16.65 -9.13 -3.19
CA SER A 160 -17.71 -9.09 -2.20
C SER A 160 -17.22 -8.35 -0.96
N VAL A 161 -17.97 -7.35 -0.51
CA VAL A 161 -17.61 -6.52 0.65
C VAL A 161 -18.34 -7.00 1.89
N PHE A 162 -17.60 -7.09 3.01
CA PHE A 162 -18.13 -7.53 4.30
C PHE A 162 -17.69 -6.59 5.44
N PRO A 163 -18.52 -6.42 6.47
CA PRO A 163 -18.12 -5.75 7.69
C PRO A 163 -17.05 -6.57 8.42
N PHE A 164 -16.22 -5.91 9.20
CA PHE A 164 -15.11 -6.57 9.92
C PHE A 164 -15.60 -7.65 10.89
N GLU A 165 -16.77 -7.47 11.47
CA GLU A 165 -17.42 -8.39 12.39
C GLU A 165 -17.69 -9.77 11.76
N SER A 166 -17.83 -9.84 10.44
CA SER A 166 -18.01 -11.10 9.68
C SER A 166 -16.72 -11.91 9.50
N ILE A 167 -15.60 -11.49 10.10
CA ILE A 167 -14.28 -12.10 9.87
C ILE A 167 -14.27 -13.62 10.07
N ARG A 168 -14.93 -14.13 11.11
CA ARG A 168 -14.95 -15.57 11.39
C ARG A 168 -15.73 -16.35 10.35
N GLU A 169 -16.87 -15.82 9.92
CA GLU A 169 -17.72 -16.42 8.89
C GLU A 169 -16.96 -16.45 7.54
N VAL A 170 -16.40 -15.31 7.14
CA VAL A 170 -15.68 -15.20 5.87
C VAL A 170 -14.43 -16.08 5.88
N ALA A 171 -13.65 -16.06 6.95
CA ALA A 171 -12.44 -16.90 7.08
C ALA A 171 -12.73 -18.40 7.00
N SER A 172 -13.90 -18.84 7.49
CA SER A 172 -14.27 -20.28 7.47
C SER A 172 -14.44 -20.85 6.06
N ARG A 173 -14.66 -20.02 5.06
CA ARG A 173 -14.87 -20.41 3.64
C ARG A 173 -13.78 -19.92 2.71
N SER A 174 -12.88 -19.04 3.19
CA SER A 174 -11.77 -18.51 2.38
C SER A 174 -10.61 -19.49 2.34
N MET A 175 -10.00 -19.65 1.18
CA MET A 175 -8.85 -20.55 0.99
C MET A 175 -7.51 -19.84 1.18
N SER A 176 -7.48 -18.54 0.99
CA SER A 176 -6.31 -17.68 1.23
C SER A 176 -6.71 -16.44 2.03
N ILE A 177 -5.85 -15.99 2.94
CA ILE A 177 -6.11 -14.83 3.78
C ILE A 177 -4.93 -13.86 3.69
N VAL A 178 -5.23 -12.58 3.46
CA VAL A 178 -4.24 -11.49 3.42
C VAL A 178 -4.63 -10.39 4.39
N ASN A 179 -3.78 -10.11 5.37
CA ASN A 179 -3.92 -8.92 6.22
C ASN A 179 -3.23 -7.72 5.55
N ALA A 180 -4.02 -6.80 5.01
CA ALA A 180 -3.60 -5.53 4.43
C ALA A 180 -3.98 -4.33 5.32
N SER A 181 -4.26 -4.59 6.60
CA SER A 181 -4.59 -3.59 7.61
C SER A 181 -3.41 -3.34 8.56
N SER A 182 -3.58 -2.39 9.48
CA SER A 182 -2.62 -2.14 10.56
C SER A 182 -2.79 -3.08 11.78
N LEU A 183 -3.70 -4.04 11.72
CA LEU A 183 -3.91 -5.00 12.81
C LEU A 183 -2.65 -5.81 13.08
N GLY A 184 -2.22 -5.84 14.33
CA GLY A 184 -1.02 -6.55 14.77
C GLY A 184 0.30 -5.80 14.57
N MET A 185 0.31 -4.59 14.00
CA MET A 185 1.57 -3.83 13.77
C MET A 185 2.29 -3.42 15.05
N ASN A 186 1.58 -3.19 16.16
CA ASN A 186 2.17 -2.71 17.41
C ASN A 186 2.12 -3.77 18.53
N GLY A 187 1.97 -5.05 18.19
CA GLY A 187 1.80 -6.11 19.19
C GLY A 187 0.45 -6.08 19.91
N GLU A 188 -0.51 -5.33 19.39
CA GLU A 188 -1.88 -5.37 19.89
C GLU A 188 -2.46 -6.75 19.60
N GLU A 189 -2.86 -7.46 20.67
CA GLU A 189 -3.62 -8.70 20.55
C GLU A 189 -4.94 -8.36 19.85
N THR A 190 -5.08 -8.85 18.65
CA THR A 190 -6.37 -8.85 17.93
C THR A 190 -7.19 -10.00 18.51
N GLY A 191 -8.03 -9.74 19.49
CA GLY A 191 -8.91 -10.71 20.13
C GLY A 191 -9.92 -11.36 19.17
#